data_37b7d083324a81ffb5b7dedec13bc085
#
_entry.id   37b7d083324a81ffb5b7dedec13bc085
#
_cell.length_a   1.000
_cell.length_b   1.000
_cell.length_c   1.000
_cell.angle_alpha   90.00
_cell.angle_beta   90.00
_cell.angle_gamma   90.00
#
_symmetry.space_group_name_H-M   'P 1'
#
loop_
_entity.id
_entity.type
_entity.pdbx_description
1 polymer ?
#
loop_
_entity_poly.entity_id
_entity_poly.type
_entity_poly.pdbx_seq_one_letter_code
_entity_poly.pdbx_strand_id
1 'polypeptide(L)'
;MRCSAAVRLCLAILLLLVTGCSQAPSHAPVSARVLKKLEKRSISKADFIQRLSTVDAGVRSGLPGQAVTLPFEFRSNTPVIKARGADGRPVAMLLDTGAARTVLSSRTAVELAVPTIRSNEAKATLLGVVGQEEGRVGMISPLHLGGWNVPAYPCFVRTYETSGGGVLYPDNILGFDLVSRYCTYLTLDYPGREATFGFGRSFLAKKGPGVQSAAFRLKDGVASIDLVCKGVKWPCILDSGSFNGVEISERVAKKLGVQDQGDVVKGLMLVAVGGAVTSDHVRLRTVKLPELALLGGRYQEVEVDISPGLPRVGSFFLKDYRVTFDFRRMRVWLER
;
A
#
# COMPACT_ATOMS: atom_id res chain seq x y z
N MET A 1 10.22 48.22 -3.12
CA MET A 1 8.97 48.03 -3.90
C MET A 1 8.04 47.12 -3.10
N ARG A 2 6.85 47.62 -2.81
CA ARG A 2 5.87 47.03 -1.91
C ARG A 2 5.07 45.98 -2.66
N CYS A 3 5.09 44.71 -2.22
CA CYS A 3 4.17 43.68 -2.63
C CYS A 3 3.79 42.92 -1.33
N SER A 4 2.82 42.99 -0.83
CA SER A 4 1.41 43.21 -0.85
C SER A 4 0.81 42.36 0.25
N ALA A 5 0.20 42.99 1.24
CA ALA A 5 -0.51 42.38 2.39
C ALA A 5 -1.71 41.48 1.97
N ALA A 6 -2.12 41.53 0.71
CA ALA A 6 -3.26 40.77 0.20
C ALA A 6 -3.03 39.26 0.07
N VAL A 7 -1.78 38.79 -0.13
CA VAL A 7 -1.50 37.34 -0.25
C VAL A 7 -1.48 36.64 1.10
N ARG A 8 -1.20 37.37 2.19
CA ARG A 8 -1.24 36.78 3.55
C ARG A 8 -2.64 36.64 4.10
N LEU A 9 -3.59 37.43 3.61
CA LEU A 9 -5.00 37.34 4.07
C LEU A 9 -5.76 36.17 3.43
N CYS A 10 -5.44 35.81 2.18
CA CYS A 10 -6.07 34.65 1.55
C CYS A 10 -5.60 33.30 2.13
N LEU A 11 -4.35 33.19 2.60
CA LEU A 11 -3.88 31.97 3.28
C LEU A 11 -4.50 31.82 4.70
N ALA A 12 -4.77 32.93 5.40
CA ALA A 12 -5.39 32.89 6.73
C ALA A 12 -6.89 32.52 6.68
N ILE A 13 -7.60 32.86 5.61
CA ILE A 13 -9.02 32.55 5.44
C ILE A 13 -9.22 31.08 5.00
N LEU A 14 -8.26 30.47 4.30
CA LEU A 14 -8.32 29.05 3.95
C LEU A 14 -8.03 28.12 5.15
N LEU A 15 -7.33 28.60 6.18
CA LEU A 15 -7.09 27.86 7.43
C LEU A 15 -8.26 27.91 8.43
N LEU A 16 -9.22 28.83 8.25
CA LEU A 16 -10.34 29.00 9.19
C LEU A 16 -11.62 28.25 8.79
N LEU A 17 -11.65 27.59 7.63
CA LEU A 17 -12.81 26.79 7.18
C LEU A 17 -12.68 25.28 7.42
N VAL A 18 -11.64 24.81 8.09
CA VAL A 18 -11.45 23.38 8.47
C VAL A 18 -11.64 23.16 9.98
N THR A 19 -12.27 24.07 10.70
CA THR A 19 -12.70 23.81 12.08
C THR A 19 -14.10 23.17 12.16
N GLY A 20 -14.43 22.30 11.22
CA GLY A 20 -15.41 21.25 11.47
C GLY A 20 -14.72 20.20 12.34
N CYS A 21 -15.31 19.83 13.48
CA CYS A 21 -14.86 18.79 14.39
C CYS A 21 -14.39 17.52 13.66
N SER A 22 -13.18 17.49 13.13
CA SER A 22 -12.52 16.26 12.77
C SER A 22 -12.03 15.63 14.07
N GLN A 23 -12.82 14.70 14.61
CA GLN A 23 -12.29 13.81 15.63
C GLN A 23 -10.97 13.24 15.10
N ALA A 24 -9.93 13.32 15.94
CA ALA A 24 -8.64 12.69 15.61
C ALA A 24 -8.91 11.25 15.19
N PRO A 25 -8.30 10.75 14.10
CA PRO A 25 -8.49 9.37 13.69
C PRO A 25 -8.20 8.44 14.86
N SER A 26 -9.15 7.63 15.23
CA SER A 26 -9.01 6.64 16.28
C SER A 26 -8.95 5.25 15.67
N HIS A 27 -8.18 4.39 16.28
CA HIS A 27 -8.13 2.97 15.98
C HIS A 27 -8.95 2.25 17.05
N ALA A 28 -10.11 1.75 16.68
CA ALA A 28 -11.07 1.16 17.61
C ALA A 28 -11.53 -0.23 17.14
N PRO A 29 -11.85 -1.14 18.07
CA PRO A 29 -12.46 -2.41 17.72
C PRO A 29 -13.74 -2.21 16.93
N VAL A 30 -13.97 -3.06 15.94
CA VAL A 30 -15.21 -3.11 15.17
C VAL A 30 -16.38 -3.45 16.08
N SER A 31 -17.55 -2.87 15.82
CA SER A 31 -18.74 -3.09 16.66
C SER A 31 -19.11 -4.58 16.78
N ALA A 32 -19.57 -4.99 17.96
CA ALA A 32 -19.99 -6.38 18.23
C ALA A 32 -21.05 -6.89 17.23
N ARG A 33 -21.90 -5.99 16.70
CA ARG A 33 -22.90 -6.32 15.67
C ARG A 33 -22.26 -6.78 14.36
N VAL A 34 -21.20 -6.13 13.91
CA VAL A 34 -20.47 -6.50 12.70
C VAL A 34 -19.72 -7.81 12.92
N LEU A 35 -19.02 -7.94 14.06
CA LEU A 35 -18.32 -9.20 14.40
C LEU A 35 -19.28 -10.40 14.48
N LYS A 36 -20.48 -10.22 15.04
CA LYS A 36 -21.52 -11.28 15.06
C LYS A 36 -22.00 -11.66 13.66
N LYS A 37 -22.13 -10.69 12.75
CA LYS A 37 -22.48 -10.97 11.35
C LYS A 37 -21.37 -11.75 10.64
N LEU A 38 -20.12 -11.39 10.89
CA LEU A 38 -18.95 -12.06 10.33
C LEU A 38 -18.87 -13.51 10.85
N GLU A 39 -19.07 -13.72 12.16
CA GLU A 39 -19.07 -15.06 12.78
C GLU A 39 -20.16 -15.98 12.24
N LYS A 40 -21.35 -15.47 11.95
CA LYS A 40 -22.43 -16.25 11.34
C LYS A 40 -22.08 -16.83 9.95
N ARG A 41 -21.09 -16.28 9.26
CA ARG A 41 -20.61 -16.72 7.95
C ARG A 41 -19.30 -17.49 8.03
N SER A 42 -18.77 -17.67 9.23
CA SER A 42 -17.53 -18.40 9.41
C SER A 42 -17.74 -19.89 9.20
N ILE A 43 -16.73 -20.52 8.66
CA ILE A 43 -16.66 -21.95 8.34
C ILE A 43 -15.53 -22.60 9.16
N SER A 44 -15.53 -23.92 9.23
CA SER A 44 -14.43 -24.62 9.87
C SER A 44 -13.11 -24.41 9.10
N LYS A 45 -12.00 -24.54 9.80
CA LYS A 45 -10.67 -24.50 9.18
C LYS A 45 -10.52 -25.61 8.11
N ALA A 46 -11.13 -26.78 8.34
CA ALA A 46 -11.11 -27.88 7.37
C ALA A 46 -11.86 -27.52 6.08
N ASP A 47 -13.09 -26.97 6.19
CA ASP A 47 -13.86 -26.52 5.02
C ASP A 47 -13.16 -25.38 4.28
N PHE A 48 -12.50 -24.51 5.02
CA PHE A 48 -11.73 -23.41 4.41
C PHE A 48 -10.57 -23.95 3.56
N ILE A 49 -9.79 -24.89 4.10
CA ILE A 49 -8.67 -25.52 3.40
C ILE A 49 -9.18 -26.29 2.17
N GLN A 50 -10.28 -27.03 2.30
CA GLN A 50 -10.90 -27.75 1.19
C GLN A 50 -11.30 -26.79 0.07
N ARG A 51 -11.98 -25.67 0.37
CA ARG A 51 -12.33 -24.65 -0.61
C ARG A 51 -11.09 -24.05 -1.27
N LEU A 52 -10.06 -23.76 -0.50
CA LEU A 52 -8.81 -23.20 -1.03
C LEU A 52 -8.14 -24.16 -2.01
N SER A 53 -8.09 -25.45 -1.72
CA SER A 53 -7.48 -26.46 -2.61
C SER A 53 -8.23 -26.61 -3.93
N THR A 54 -9.55 -26.51 -3.93
CA THR A 54 -10.36 -26.55 -5.18
C THR A 54 -10.14 -25.33 -6.06
N VAL A 55 -9.90 -24.18 -5.46
CA VAL A 55 -9.63 -22.94 -6.19
C VAL A 55 -8.24 -22.96 -6.83
N ASP A 56 -7.23 -23.42 -6.11
CA ASP A 56 -5.84 -23.44 -6.58
C ASP A 56 -5.64 -24.40 -7.78
N ALA A 57 -6.45 -25.47 -7.85
CA ALA A 57 -6.41 -26.44 -8.96
C ALA A 57 -7.02 -25.87 -10.28
N GLY A 58 -7.94 -24.90 -10.17
CA GLY A 58 -8.70 -24.37 -11.34
C GLY A 58 -8.21 -23.05 -11.93
N VAL A 59 -7.35 -22.33 -11.26
CA VAL A 59 -7.18 -20.90 -11.50
C VAL A 59 -5.80 -20.49 -12.00
N ARG A 60 -5.30 -21.16 -13.00
CA ARG A 60 -4.27 -20.53 -13.87
C ARG A 60 -4.90 -19.74 -15.03
N SER A 61 -6.19 -19.53 -15.03
CA SER A 61 -6.91 -18.77 -16.04
C SER A 61 -6.96 -17.27 -15.72
N GLY A 62 -5.79 -16.65 -15.57
CA GLY A 62 -5.71 -15.24 -15.93
C GLY A 62 -6.03 -15.13 -17.43
N LEU A 63 -6.35 -13.96 -17.89
CA LEU A 63 -6.61 -13.63 -19.30
C LEU A 63 -5.32 -13.82 -20.11
N PRO A 64 -5.03 -15.00 -20.72
CA PRO A 64 -3.70 -15.26 -21.28
C PRO A 64 -3.41 -14.27 -22.40
N GLY A 65 -2.32 -13.53 -22.24
CA GLY A 65 -1.87 -12.54 -23.22
C GLY A 65 -2.61 -11.21 -23.24
N GLN A 66 -3.50 -10.98 -22.30
CA GLN A 66 -4.21 -9.72 -22.13
C GLN A 66 -3.63 -8.90 -20.97
N ALA A 67 -4.04 -7.64 -20.89
CA ALA A 67 -3.83 -6.78 -19.74
C ALA A 67 -5.13 -6.09 -19.40
N VAL A 68 -5.35 -5.84 -18.12
CA VAL A 68 -6.48 -5.08 -17.62
C VAL A 68 -5.97 -3.80 -17.04
N THR A 69 -6.43 -2.67 -17.56
CA THR A 69 -6.07 -1.33 -17.06
C THR A 69 -7.28 -0.72 -16.38
N LEU A 70 -7.04 -0.16 -15.19
CA LEU A 70 -8.03 0.51 -14.36
C LEU A 70 -7.51 1.89 -13.98
N PRO A 71 -8.36 2.92 -13.98
CA PRO A 71 -8.02 4.18 -13.38
C PRO A 71 -7.90 4.01 -11.86
N PHE A 72 -7.02 4.78 -11.25
CA PHE A 72 -6.97 4.95 -9.82
C PHE A 72 -7.15 6.41 -9.40
N GLU A 73 -7.74 6.61 -8.24
CA GLU A 73 -7.75 7.89 -7.57
C GLU A 73 -6.46 8.02 -6.76
N PHE A 74 -5.80 9.18 -6.85
CA PHE A 74 -4.61 9.44 -6.06
C PHE A 74 -5.02 10.17 -4.79
N ARG A 75 -5.21 9.42 -3.71
CA ARG A 75 -5.65 9.94 -2.40
C ARG A 75 -4.50 9.94 -1.42
N SER A 76 -4.25 11.08 -0.80
CA SER A 76 -3.12 11.25 0.15
C SER A 76 -1.82 10.63 -0.38
N ASN A 77 -1.49 10.92 -1.64
CA ASN A 77 -0.34 10.36 -2.36
C ASN A 77 -0.34 8.83 -2.52
N THR A 78 -1.49 8.15 -2.45
CA THR A 78 -1.56 6.70 -2.63
C THR A 78 -2.60 6.30 -3.67
N PRO A 79 -2.37 5.22 -4.46
CA PRO A 79 -3.29 4.79 -5.51
C PRO A 79 -4.46 3.99 -4.91
N VAL A 80 -5.67 4.48 -5.14
CA VAL A 80 -6.92 3.80 -4.74
C VAL A 80 -7.68 3.38 -5.97
N ILE A 81 -7.89 2.08 -6.14
CA ILE A 81 -8.67 1.49 -7.24
C ILE A 81 -10.09 1.15 -6.78
N LYS A 82 -11.00 1.04 -7.76
CA LYS A 82 -12.37 0.58 -7.53
C LYS A 82 -12.52 -0.84 -8.05
N ALA A 83 -12.63 -1.79 -7.11
CA ALA A 83 -13.08 -3.14 -7.38
C ALA A 83 -14.61 -3.23 -7.29
N ARG A 84 -15.19 -4.37 -7.69
CA ARG A 84 -16.60 -4.69 -7.49
C ARG A 84 -16.74 -6.08 -6.89
N GLY A 85 -17.65 -6.22 -5.94
CA GLY A 85 -18.09 -7.53 -5.45
C GLY A 85 -18.95 -8.30 -6.45
N ALA A 86 -19.32 -9.53 -6.11
CA ALA A 86 -20.20 -10.39 -6.92
C ALA A 86 -21.55 -9.74 -7.24
N ASP A 87 -22.05 -8.92 -6.34
CA ASP A 87 -23.33 -8.20 -6.48
C ASP A 87 -23.17 -6.84 -7.21
N GLY A 88 -21.99 -6.57 -7.78
CA GLY A 88 -21.65 -5.35 -8.49
C GLY A 88 -21.34 -4.15 -7.59
N ARG A 89 -21.43 -4.26 -6.27
CA ARG A 89 -21.11 -3.16 -5.35
C ARG A 89 -19.66 -2.72 -5.47
N PRO A 90 -19.41 -1.41 -5.52
CA PRO A 90 -18.06 -0.90 -5.56
C PRO A 90 -17.35 -1.09 -4.22
N VAL A 91 -16.08 -1.47 -4.28
CA VAL A 91 -15.18 -1.59 -3.15
C VAL A 91 -13.94 -0.78 -3.44
N ALA A 92 -13.70 0.27 -2.65
CA ALA A 92 -12.45 1.02 -2.74
C ALA A 92 -11.32 0.22 -2.08
N MET A 93 -10.21 0.06 -2.79
CA MET A 93 -9.05 -0.67 -2.31
C MET A 93 -7.77 0.15 -2.54
N LEU A 94 -6.97 0.29 -1.49
CA LEU A 94 -5.60 0.78 -1.62
C LEU A 94 -4.79 -0.26 -2.40
N LEU A 95 -4.20 0.12 -3.52
CA LEU A 95 -3.25 -0.74 -4.23
C LEU A 95 -1.87 -0.58 -3.60
N ASP A 96 -1.51 -1.54 -2.76
CA ASP A 96 -0.39 -1.44 -1.83
C ASP A 96 0.67 -2.50 -2.13
N THR A 97 1.77 -2.08 -2.76
CA THR A 97 2.90 -2.96 -3.07
C THR A 97 3.81 -3.22 -1.86
N GLY A 98 3.64 -2.48 -0.77
CA GLY A 98 4.30 -2.69 0.52
C GLY A 98 3.53 -3.63 1.46
N ALA A 99 2.27 -3.98 1.12
CA ALA A 99 1.49 -4.94 1.88
C ALA A 99 1.70 -6.37 1.38
N ALA A 100 2.27 -7.22 2.22
CA ALA A 100 2.50 -8.65 1.91
C ALA A 100 1.21 -9.48 1.84
N ARG A 101 0.06 -8.91 2.21
CA ARG A 101 -1.24 -9.59 2.22
C ARG A 101 -2.36 -8.65 1.84
N THR A 102 -3.31 -9.20 1.11
CA THR A 102 -4.59 -8.54 0.83
C THR A 102 -5.44 -8.52 2.10
N VAL A 103 -6.00 -7.36 2.42
CA VAL A 103 -6.74 -7.12 3.66
C VAL A 103 -8.10 -6.49 3.36
N LEU A 104 -9.15 -6.97 4.01
CA LEU A 104 -10.48 -6.37 3.98
C LEU A 104 -10.86 -5.84 5.36
N SER A 105 -11.65 -4.77 5.39
CA SER A 105 -12.34 -4.38 6.61
C SER A 105 -13.44 -5.39 6.93
N SER A 106 -13.79 -5.53 8.21
CA SER A 106 -14.90 -6.41 8.62
C SER A 106 -16.23 -6.01 7.98
N ARG A 107 -16.45 -4.72 7.73
CA ARG A 107 -17.67 -4.23 7.05
C ARG A 107 -17.71 -4.72 5.61
N THR A 108 -16.65 -4.52 4.86
CA THR A 108 -16.54 -5.00 3.49
C THR A 108 -16.63 -6.53 3.43
N ALA A 109 -16.00 -7.25 4.35
CA ALA A 109 -16.11 -8.70 4.41
C ALA A 109 -17.55 -9.19 4.66
N VAL A 110 -18.31 -8.48 5.51
CA VAL A 110 -19.75 -8.76 5.71
C VAL A 110 -20.55 -8.42 4.45
N GLU A 111 -20.29 -7.31 3.78
CA GLU A 111 -20.99 -6.90 2.58
C GLU A 111 -20.76 -7.85 1.42
N LEU A 112 -19.52 -8.25 1.20
CA LEU A 112 -19.10 -9.21 0.17
C LEU A 112 -19.40 -10.68 0.52
N ALA A 113 -20.02 -10.95 1.67
CA ALA A 113 -20.29 -12.29 2.15
C ALA A 113 -19.02 -13.18 2.24
N VAL A 114 -17.88 -12.58 2.56
CA VAL A 114 -16.59 -13.28 2.67
C VAL A 114 -16.67 -14.35 3.78
N PRO A 115 -16.47 -15.65 3.46
CA PRO A 115 -16.35 -16.66 4.49
C PRO A 115 -15.03 -16.48 5.25
N THR A 116 -15.08 -16.57 6.57
CA THR A 116 -13.89 -16.54 7.44
C THR A 116 -13.75 -17.85 8.18
N ILE A 117 -12.55 -18.17 8.65
CA ILE A 117 -12.37 -19.26 9.61
C ILE A 117 -13.00 -18.85 10.93
N ARG A 118 -13.66 -19.78 11.63
CA ARG A 118 -14.24 -19.55 12.96
C ARG A 118 -13.19 -18.98 13.91
N SER A 119 -13.57 -18.00 14.71
CA SER A 119 -12.65 -17.26 15.58
C SER A 119 -11.96 -18.11 16.65
N ASN A 120 -12.57 -19.24 17.03
CA ASN A 120 -11.99 -20.20 17.97
C ASN A 120 -11.04 -21.22 17.32
N GLU A 121 -11.01 -21.32 15.98
CA GLU A 121 -10.14 -22.26 15.26
C GLU A 121 -8.89 -21.58 14.67
N ALA A 122 -8.98 -20.31 14.28
CA ALA A 122 -7.82 -19.54 13.81
C ALA A 122 -8.04 -18.04 13.99
N LYS A 123 -6.98 -17.37 14.40
CA LYS A 123 -6.84 -15.90 14.42
C LYS A 123 -5.65 -15.50 13.55
N ALA A 124 -5.70 -14.31 13.00
CA ALA A 124 -4.58 -13.71 12.30
C ALA A 124 -4.04 -12.54 13.12
N THR A 125 -2.72 -12.37 13.14
CA THR A 125 -2.09 -11.14 13.62
C THR A 125 -1.65 -10.35 12.40
N LEU A 126 -2.20 -9.16 12.26
CA LEU A 126 -1.80 -8.23 11.22
C LEU A 126 -0.74 -7.29 11.81
N LEU A 127 0.42 -7.26 11.15
CA LEU A 127 1.52 -6.38 11.52
C LEU A 127 1.55 -5.20 10.56
N GLY A 128 1.57 -4.00 11.09
CA GLY A 128 1.71 -2.76 10.33
C GLY A 128 2.85 -1.89 10.83
N VAL A 129 3.01 -0.74 10.21
CA VAL A 129 4.09 0.22 10.55
C VAL A 129 3.91 0.77 11.98
N VAL A 130 2.68 0.87 12.44
CA VAL A 130 2.33 1.47 13.74
C VAL A 130 2.29 0.44 14.86
N GLY A 131 2.04 -0.84 14.54
CA GLY A 131 1.91 -1.88 15.53
C GLY A 131 1.25 -3.14 14.98
N GLN A 132 0.50 -3.83 15.83
CA GLN A 132 -0.20 -5.06 15.48
C GLN A 132 -1.67 -4.99 15.88
N GLU A 133 -2.51 -5.70 15.13
CA GLU A 133 -3.93 -5.88 15.44
C GLU A 133 -4.37 -7.32 15.24
N GLU A 134 -5.38 -7.75 15.97
CA GLU A 134 -6.02 -9.04 15.73
C GLU A 134 -6.91 -8.95 14.49
N GLY A 135 -6.92 -10.02 13.70
CA GLY A 135 -7.76 -10.17 12.53
C GLY A 135 -8.21 -11.60 12.34
N ARG A 136 -8.90 -11.86 11.24
CA ARG A 136 -9.36 -13.19 10.83
C ARG A 136 -8.77 -13.56 9.48
N VAL A 137 -8.74 -14.86 9.21
CA VAL A 137 -8.44 -15.37 7.87
C VAL A 137 -9.75 -15.53 7.13
N GLY A 138 -9.84 -14.90 5.94
CA GLY A 138 -11.00 -14.94 5.06
C GLY A 138 -10.63 -15.36 3.64
N MET A 139 -11.64 -15.55 2.79
CA MET A 139 -11.46 -15.90 1.38
C MET A 139 -12.32 -14.98 0.52
N ILE A 140 -11.65 -14.10 -0.25
CA ILE A 140 -12.34 -13.25 -1.23
C ILE A 140 -12.84 -14.14 -2.36
N SER A 141 -14.10 -13.97 -2.77
CA SER A 141 -14.64 -14.59 -3.98
C SER A 141 -16.06 -14.09 -4.24
N PRO A 142 -16.40 -13.73 -5.46
CA PRO A 142 -15.53 -13.15 -6.48
C PRO A 142 -15.25 -11.66 -6.21
N LEU A 143 -14.15 -11.17 -6.73
CA LEU A 143 -13.82 -9.75 -6.79
C LEU A 143 -13.52 -9.40 -8.25
N HIS A 144 -14.13 -8.33 -8.77
CA HIS A 144 -13.94 -7.89 -10.14
C HIS A 144 -13.06 -6.62 -10.17
N LEU A 145 -11.96 -6.71 -10.89
CA LEU A 145 -11.06 -5.60 -11.18
C LEU A 145 -11.14 -5.30 -12.68
N GLY A 146 -12.11 -4.47 -13.08
CA GLY A 146 -12.43 -4.27 -14.49
C GLY A 146 -12.81 -5.59 -15.18
N GLY A 147 -12.09 -5.96 -16.24
CA GLY A 147 -12.27 -7.24 -16.92
C GLY A 147 -11.61 -8.45 -16.24
N TRP A 148 -10.88 -8.24 -15.13
CA TRP A 148 -10.26 -9.33 -14.39
C TRP A 148 -11.16 -9.82 -13.25
N ASN A 149 -11.60 -11.07 -13.37
CA ASN A 149 -12.28 -11.75 -12.28
C ASN A 149 -11.22 -12.39 -11.39
N VAL A 150 -10.99 -11.76 -10.23
CA VAL A 150 -10.07 -12.30 -9.23
C VAL A 150 -10.65 -13.61 -8.71
N PRO A 151 -9.89 -14.70 -8.80
CA PRO A 151 -10.34 -15.98 -8.25
C PRO A 151 -10.47 -15.91 -6.73
N ALA A 152 -11.11 -16.90 -6.14
CA ALA A 152 -11.13 -17.00 -4.69
C ALA A 152 -9.71 -17.01 -4.13
N TYR A 153 -9.43 -16.11 -3.20
CA TYR A 153 -8.10 -15.86 -2.68
C TYR A 153 -8.12 -15.66 -1.17
N PRO A 154 -7.17 -16.25 -0.42
CA PRO A 154 -7.08 -16.02 1.00
C PRO A 154 -6.73 -14.57 1.29
N CYS A 155 -7.42 -13.96 2.22
CA CYS A 155 -7.18 -12.59 2.66
C CYS A 155 -7.22 -12.51 4.18
N PHE A 156 -6.73 -11.41 4.73
CA PHE A 156 -7.00 -11.07 6.12
C PHE A 156 -8.23 -10.16 6.23
N VAL A 157 -8.95 -10.29 7.33
CA VAL A 157 -10.08 -9.42 7.67
C VAL A 157 -9.76 -8.74 8.98
N ARG A 158 -9.70 -7.40 8.95
CA ARG A 158 -9.43 -6.56 10.13
C ARG A 158 -10.60 -6.61 11.08
N THR A 159 -10.33 -6.65 12.37
CA THR A 159 -11.34 -6.52 13.44
C THR A 159 -11.29 -5.16 14.12
N TYR A 160 -10.52 -4.23 13.57
CA TYR A 160 -10.43 -2.83 13.97
C TYR A 160 -10.85 -1.92 12.82
N GLU A 161 -11.38 -0.78 13.18
CA GLU A 161 -11.73 0.31 12.26
C GLU A 161 -10.85 1.52 12.54
N THR A 162 -10.47 2.22 11.48
CA THR A 162 -9.81 3.51 11.59
C THR A 162 -10.85 4.59 11.37
N SER A 163 -11.29 5.26 12.44
CA SER A 163 -12.23 6.37 12.31
C SER A 163 -11.56 7.54 11.59
N GLY A 164 -12.28 8.17 10.66
CA GLY A 164 -11.77 9.28 9.85
C GLY A 164 -10.83 8.85 8.72
N GLY A 165 -10.31 7.63 8.72
CA GLY A 165 -9.39 7.12 7.70
C GLY A 165 -10.05 6.76 6.38
N GLY A 166 -11.31 6.31 6.39
CA GLY A 166 -12.01 5.86 5.18
C GLY A 166 -12.22 6.93 4.10
N VAL A 167 -12.09 8.20 4.44
CA VAL A 167 -12.10 9.31 3.47
C VAL A 167 -10.73 9.50 2.83
N LEU A 168 -9.65 9.37 3.60
CA LEU A 168 -8.27 9.55 3.14
C LEU A 168 -7.66 8.25 2.64
N TYR A 169 -7.87 7.16 3.39
CA TYR A 169 -7.38 5.82 3.05
C TYR A 169 -8.53 4.81 3.13
N PRO A 170 -8.73 3.96 2.11
CA PRO A 170 -9.67 2.86 2.23
C PRO A 170 -9.15 1.85 3.27
N ASP A 171 -10.08 1.27 4.05
CA ASP A 171 -9.74 0.20 5.01
C ASP A 171 -9.41 -1.15 4.34
N ASN A 172 -9.58 -1.22 3.02
CA ASN A 172 -9.30 -2.41 2.23
C ASN A 172 -7.99 -2.21 1.46
N ILE A 173 -7.16 -3.25 1.46
CA ILE A 173 -5.84 -3.26 0.83
C ILE A 173 -5.81 -4.39 -0.21
N LEU A 174 -5.51 -4.05 -1.46
CA LEU A 174 -5.11 -5.01 -2.48
C LEU A 174 -3.59 -5.16 -2.36
N GLY A 175 -3.16 -6.26 -1.74
CA GLY A 175 -1.77 -6.50 -1.41
C GLY A 175 -0.96 -7.04 -2.58
N PHE A 176 0.35 -7.01 -2.41
CA PHE A 176 1.32 -7.51 -3.38
C PHE A 176 1.20 -9.02 -3.62
N ASP A 177 0.76 -9.77 -2.60
CA ASP A 177 0.55 -11.22 -2.68
C ASP A 177 -0.39 -11.63 -3.80
N LEU A 178 -1.52 -10.97 -3.92
CA LEU A 178 -2.52 -11.27 -4.95
C LEU A 178 -1.99 -10.92 -6.34
N VAL A 179 -1.39 -9.74 -6.48
CA VAL A 179 -0.90 -9.25 -7.77
C VAL A 179 0.28 -10.08 -8.26
N SER A 180 1.27 -10.35 -7.41
CA SER A 180 2.45 -11.13 -7.78
C SER A 180 2.14 -12.60 -8.09
N ARG A 181 1.05 -13.14 -7.53
CA ARG A 181 0.63 -14.52 -7.80
C ARG A 181 -0.02 -14.70 -9.17
N TYR A 182 -0.87 -13.76 -9.58
CA TYR A 182 -1.68 -13.93 -10.79
C TYR A 182 -1.19 -13.14 -11.99
N CYS A 183 -0.49 -12.03 -11.77
CA CYS A 183 -0.01 -11.18 -12.84
C CYS A 183 1.42 -11.56 -13.27
N THR A 184 1.74 -11.34 -14.53
CA THR A 184 3.10 -11.39 -15.03
C THR A 184 3.84 -10.08 -14.82
N TYR A 185 3.08 -8.98 -14.73
CA TYR A 185 3.57 -7.65 -14.33
C TYR A 185 2.44 -6.80 -13.77
N LEU A 186 2.81 -5.81 -12.98
CA LEU A 186 1.97 -4.71 -12.53
C LEU A 186 2.62 -3.41 -12.98
N THR A 187 1.87 -2.56 -13.67
CA THR A 187 2.30 -1.18 -13.96
C THR A 187 1.42 -0.19 -13.19
N LEU A 188 2.05 0.71 -12.45
CA LEU A 188 1.44 1.90 -11.86
C LEU A 188 1.90 3.11 -12.68
N ASP A 189 1.04 3.60 -13.54
CA ASP A 189 1.25 4.84 -14.28
C ASP A 189 0.72 6.00 -13.43
N TYR A 190 1.59 6.58 -12.60
CA TYR A 190 1.17 7.64 -11.70
C TYR A 190 0.77 8.93 -12.45
N PRO A 191 1.52 9.41 -13.45
CA PRO A 191 1.09 10.55 -14.26
C PRO A 191 -0.24 10.32 -14.97
N GLY A 192 -0.44 9.12 -15.55
CA GLY A 192 -1.69 8.71 -16.21
C GLY A 192 -2.81 8.31 -15.24
N ARG A 193 -2.48 8.10 -13.94
CA ARG A 193 -3.41 7.59 -12.92
C ARG A 193 -4.07 6.28 -13.30
N GLU A 194 -3.28 5.35 -13.82
CA GLU A 194 -3.74 4.05 -14.27
C GLU A 194 -2.90 2.90 -13.68
N ALA A 195 -3.58 1.83 -13.30
CA ALA A 195 -2.96 0.57 -12.90
C ALA A 195 -3.22 -0.49 -13.97
N THR A 196 -2.16 -1.10 -14.50
CA THR A 196 -2.26 -2.16 -15.50
C THR A 196 -1.79 -3.49 -14.90
N PHE A 197 -2.67 -4.46 -14.93
CA PHE A 197 -2.44 -5.85 -14.52
C PHE A 197 -2.21 -6.69 -15.77
N GLY A 198 -1.00 -7.19 -15.97
CA GLY A 198 -0.63 -7.98 -17.14
C GLY A 198 -0.72 -9.48 -16.90
N PHE A 199 -1.23 -10.23 -17.87
CA PHE A 199 -1.42 -11.68 -17.78
C PHE A 199 -0.79 -12.41 -18.95
N GLY A 200 -0.07 -13.50 -18.67
CA GLY A 200 0.47 -14.41 -19.68
C GLY A 200 1.66 -13.89 -20.49
N ARG A 201 1.69 -12.64 -20.92
CA ARG A 201 2.81 -12.02 -21.63
C ARG A 201 3.78 -11.35 -20.67
N SER A 202 5.07 -11.34 -21.05
CA SER A 202 6.08 -10.55 -20.34
C SER A 202 5.89 -9.07 -20.61
N PHE A 203 6.26 -8.25 -19.65
CA PHE A 203 6.34 -6.81 -19.85
C PHE A 203 7.37 -6.46 -20.93
N LEU A 204 7.02 -5.53 -21.80
CA LEU A 204 7.93 -4.98 -22.80
C LEU A 204 8.32 -3.57 -22.37
N ALA A 205 9.51 -3.46 -21.77
CA ALA A 205 10.04 -2.18 -21.37
C ALA A 205 10.36 -1.31 -22.60
N LYS A 206 10.06 -0.03 -22.53
CA LYS A 206 10.56 0.94 -23.49
C LYS A 206 12.08 0.99 -23.38
N LYS A 207 12.75 1.32 -24.48
CA LYS A 207 14.19 1.59 -24.52
C LYS A 207 14.38 3.08 -24.76
N GLY A 208 15.34 3.69 -24.06
CA GLY A 208 15.67 5.08 -24.30
C GLY A 208 16.10 5.83 -23.05
N PRO A 209 16.49 7.10 -23.21
CA PRO A 209 16.80 7.97 -22.08
C PRO A 209 15.57 8.14 -21.19
N GLY A 210 15.78 8.16 -19.88
CA GLY A 210 14.69 8.25 -18.89
C GLY A 210 14.11 6.92 -18.42
N VAL A 211 14.54 5.79 -19.00
CA VAL A 211 14.18 4.46 -18.53
C VAL A 211 15.25 3.92 -17.59
N GLN A 212 14.86 3.65 -16.37
CA GLN A 212 15.72 3.08 -15.33
C GLN A 212 15.17 1.71 -14.90
N SER A 213 16.02 0.84 -14.40
CA SER A 213 15.57 -0.43 -13.85
C SER A 213 16.55 -1.04 -12.87
N ALA A 214 16.02 -1.80 -11.91
CA ALA A 214 16.80 -2.59 -10.98
C ALA A 214 16.17 -3.96 -10.77
N ALA A 215 16.97 -4.95 -10.42
CA ALA A 215 16.45 -6.22 -9.92
C ALA A 215 15.80 -6.00 -8.56
N PHE A 216 14.72 -6.71 -8.27
CA PHE A 216 14.15 -6.80 -6.94
C PHE A 216 14.14 -8.23 -6.42
N ARG A 217 14.08 -8.37 -5.13
CA ARG A 217 13.89 -9.66 -4.45
C ARG A 217 12.57 -9.62 -3.69
N LEU A 218 11.93 -10.75 -3.53
CA LEU A 218 10.84 -10.87 -2.57
C LEU A 218 11.45 -11.01 -1.17
N LYS A 219 11.14 -10.07 -0.30
CA LYS A 219 11.49 -10.11 1.11
C LYS A 219 10.21 -9.94 1.91
N ASP A 220 9.91 -10.89 2.77
CA ASP A 220 8.69 -10.91 3.59
C ASP A 220 7.40 -10.75 2.75
N GLY A 221 7.43 -11.23 1.50
CA GLY A 221 6.29 -11.19 0.58
C GLY A 221 6.14 -9.91 -0.24
N VAL A 222 7.06 -8.95 -0.14
CA VAL A 222 7.03 -7.68 -0.89
C VAL A 222 8.31 -7.45 -1.71
N ALA A 223 8.25 -6.55 -2.69
CA ALA A 223 9.39 -6.22 -3.53
C ALA A 223 10.42 -5.38 -2.76
N SER A 224 11.63 -5.90 -2.66
CA SER A 224 12.77 -5.22 -2.04
C SER A 224 13.88 -4.96 -3.07
N ILE A 225 14.36 -3.73 -3.10
CA ILE A 225 15.51 -3.26 -3.91
C ILE A 225 16.65 -2.84 -2.99
N ASP A 226 17.82 -2.61 -3.57
CA ASP A 226 18.95 -2.04 -2.83
C ASP A 226 19.10 -0.55 -3.14
N LEU A 227 19.24 0.28 -2.09
CA LEU A 227 19.62 1.67 -2.15
C LEU A 227 21.08 1.82 -1.73
N VAL A 228 21.76 2.84 -2.29
CA VAL A 228 23.15 3.14 -1.96
C VAL A 228 23.34 4.65 -1.79
N CYS A 229 23.96 5.04 -0.67
CA CYS A 229 24.43 6.42 -0.42
C CYS A 229 25.78 6.36 0.28
N LYS A 230 26.76 7.17 -0.17
CA LYS A 230 28.11 7.23 0.43
C LYS A 230 28.75 5.85 0.64
N GLY A 231 28.56 4.91 -0.29
CA GLY A 231 29.06 3.53 -0.15
C GLY A 231 28.27 2.61 0.81
N VAL A 232 27.35 3.14 1.59
CA VAL A 232 26.45 2.36 2.44
C VAL A 232 25.31 1.82 1.59
N LYS A 233 25.12 0.51 1.64
CA LYS A 233 24.05 -0.20 0.93
C LYS A 233 23.03 -0.77 1.91
N TRP A 234 21.73 -0.64 1.61
CA TRP A 234 20.65 -1.22 2.42
C TRP A 234 19.46 -1.65 1.58
N PRO A 235 18.72 -2.69 2.01
CA PRO A 235 17.48 -3.09 1.38
C PRO A 235 16.36 -2.10 1.70
N CYS A 236 15.49 -1.88 0.72
CA CYS A 236 14.37 -0.96 0.80
C CYS A 236 13.16 -1.54 0.07
N ILE A 237 11.96 -1.44 0.62
CA ILE A 237 10.74 -1.88 -0.05
C ILE A 237 10.20 -0.79 -0.98
N LEU A 238 9.55 -1.21 -2.07
CA LEU A 238 8.80 -0.32 -2.95
C LEU A 238 7.33 -0.37 -2.52
N ASP A 239 6.85 0.76 -1.98
CA ASP A 239 5.62 0.82 -1.20
C ASP A 239 4.66 1.87 -1.77
N SER A 240 3.75 1.44 -2.65
CA SER A 240 2.71 2.32 -3.19
C SER A 240 1.66 2.73 -2.15
N GLY A 241 1.57 2.00 -1.03
CA GLY A 241 0.72 2.33 0.10
C GLY A 241 1.30 3.41 1.02
N SER A 242 2.61 3.70 0.93
CA SER A 242 3.23 4.79 1.66
C SER A 242 3.03 6.13 0.93
N PHE A 243 2.52 7.12 1.66
CA PHE A 243 2.34 8.49 1.13
C PHE A 243 3.63 9.31 1.13
N ASN A 244 4.70 8.84 1.79
CA ASN A 244 6.00 9.51 1.88
C ASN A 244 6.82 9.36 0.59
N GLY A 245 7.97 10.04 0.55
CA GLY A 245 8.98 9.91 -0.50
C GLY A 245 9.89 8.70 -0.25
N VAL A 246 11.09 8.98 0.23
CA VAL A 246 12.05 7.94 0.62
C VAL A 246 12.15 7.92 2.14
N GLU A 247 12.02 6.75 2.73
CA GLU A 247 12.21 6.56 4.17
C GLU A 247 13.40 5.66 4.45
N ILE A 248 14.16 6.02 5.47
CA ILE A 248 15.27 5.22 6.01
C ILE A 248 15.03 4.92 7.48
N SER A 249 15.51 3.77 7.94
CA SER A 249 15.44 3.43 9.35
C SER A 249 16.50 4.18 10.17
N GLU A 250 16.28 4.32 11.47
CA GLU A 250 17.27 4.85 12.42
C GLU A 250 18.65 4.17 12.27
N ARG A 251 18.66 2.85 12.04
CA ARG A 251 19.89 2.08 11.81
C ARG A 251 20.63 2.54 10.56
N VAL A 252 19.92 2.84 9.48
CA VAL A 252 20.52 3.36 8.24
C VAL A 252 21.01 4.78 8.45
N ALA A 253 20.21 5.64 9.09
CA ALA A 253 20.59 7.00 9.43
C ALA A 253 21.88 7.06 10.24
N LYS A 254 22.01 6.17 11.24
CA LYS A 254 23.24 6.04 12.03
C LYS A 254 24.46 5.66 11.18
N LYS A 255 24.31 4.70 10.26
CA LYS A 255 25.40 4.29 9.34
C LYS A 255 25.81 5.42 8.39
N LEU A 256 24.89 6.29 8.01
CA LEU A 256 25.13 7.46 7.15
C LEU A 256 25.65 8.68 7.94
N GLY A 257 25.64 8.63 9.28
CA GLY A 257 26.02 9.75 10.15
C GLY A 257 25.03 10.91 10.13
N VAL A 258 23.73 10.63 9.89
CA VAL A 258 22.67 11.68 9.78
C VAL A 258 21.57 11.51 10.85
N GLN A 259 21.72 10.60 11.79
CA GLN A 259 20.70 10.28 12.79
C GLN A 259 20.29 11.46 13.68
N ASP A 260 21.19 12.42 13.90
CA ASP A 260 20.96 13.60 14.74
C ASP A 260 20.73 14.88 13.92
N GLN A 261 20.62 14.74 12.61
CA GLN A 261 20.41 15.84 11.68
C GLN A 261 18.95 15.97 11.28
N GLY A 262 18.62 17.09 10.67
CA GLY A 262 17.33 17.38 10.05
C GLY A 262 16.28 17.94 10.99
N ASP A 263 15.15 18.31 10.38
CA ASP A 263 14.02 18.92 11.06
C ASP A 263 13.03 17.89 11.54
N VAL A 264 12.49 18.09 12.74
CA VAL A 264 11.43 17.24 13.29
C VAL A 264 10.12 17.56 12.57
N VAL A 265 9.51 16.54 11.96
CA VAL A 265 8.18 16.67 11.35
C VAL A 265 7.13 16.72 12.45
N LYS A 266 6.36 17.82 12.51
CA LYS A 266 5.30 18.03 13.50
C LYS A 266 3.91 17.95 12.86
N GLY A 267 2.93 17.58 13.67
CA GLY A 267 1.52 17.64 13.29
C GLY A 267 1.08 16.61 12.26
N LEU A 268 1.93 15.64 11.90
CA LEU A 268 1.58 14.54 11.03
C LEU A 268 0.99 13.39 11.84
N MET A 269 -0.09 12.81 11.35
CA MET A 269 -0.65 11.59 11.90
C MET A 269 -0.43 10.43 10.92
N LEU A 270 0.21 9.38 11.42
CA LEU A 270 0.38 8.11 10.70
C LEU A 270 -0.75 7.17 11.08
N VAL A 271 -1.47 6.70 10.07
CA VAL A 271 -2.54 5.73 10.23
C VAL A 271 -2.22 4.50 9.38
N ALA A 272 -2.15 3.34 10.02
CA ALA A 272 -1.82 2.08 9.34
C ALA A 272 -2.49 0.90 10.05
N VAL A 273 -2.26 -0.30 9.54
CA VAL A 273 -2.54 -1.53 10.30
C VAL A 273 -1.78 -1.47 11.63
N GLY A 274 -2.45 -1.77 12.72
CA GLY A 274 -1.90 -1.74 14.07
C GLY A 274 -2.13 -0.42 14.82
N GLY A 275 -2.71 0.61 14.18
CA GLY A 275 -3.11 1.80 14.91
C GLY A 275 -2.92 3.15 14.19
N ALA A 276 -2.93 4.20 15.01
CA ALA A 276 -2.64 5.57 14.61
C ALA A 276 -1.69 6.19 15.62
N VAL A 277 -0.66 6.90 15.14
CA VAL A 277 0.30 7.62 15.98
C VAL A 277 0.58 9.00 15.40
N THR A 278 0.88 9.96 16.26
CA THR A 278 1.34 11.28 15.81
C THR A 278 2.84 11.28 15.55
N SER A 279 3.30 12.15 14.67
CA SER A 279 4.72 12.32 14.36
C SER A 279 5.57 12.66 15.59
N ASP A 280 5.00 13.33 16.57
CA ASP A 280 5.70 13.67 17.81
C ASP A 280 6.08 12.43 18.63
N HIS A 281 5.25 11.38 18.59
CA HIS A 281 5.54 10.10 19.25
C HIS A 281 6.60 9.28 18.51
N VAL A 282 6.63 9.32 17.19
CA VAL A 282 7.57 8.53 16.37
C VAL A 282 8.83 9.31 16.00
N ARG A 283 8.93 10.58 16.40
CA ARG A 283 10.10 11.45 16.15
C ARG A 283 10.56 11.43 14.70
N LEU A 284 9.62 11.50 13.76
CA LEU A 284 9.96 11.61 12.35
C LEU A 284 10.83 12.84 12.11
N ARG A 285 11.92 12.64 11.38
CA ARG A 285 12.83 13.72 10.96
C ARG A 285 13.09 13.61 9.48
N THR A 286 13.13 14.75 8.80
CA THR A 286 13.52 14.83 7.39
C THR A 286 14.95 15.33 7.30
N VAL A 287 15.79 14.60 6.57
CA VAL A 287 17.19 14.96 6.29
C VAL A 287 17.44 14.95 4.80
N LYS A 288 18.45 15.68 4.34
CA LYS A 288 18.85 15.73 2.95
C LYS A 288 20.11 14.89 2.71
N LEU A 289 19.99 13.90 1.85
CA LEU A 289 21.14 13.11 1.39
C LEU A 289 21.75 13.74 0.14
N PRO A 290 23.08 13.93 0.07
CA PRO A 290 23.70 14.60 -1.07
C PRO A 290 23.55 13.81 -2.37
N GLU A 291 23.58 12.49 -2.31
CA GLU A 291 23.36 11.59 -3.44
C GLU A 291 22.68 10.32 -2.96
N LEU A 292 21.75 9.80 -3.75
CA LEU A 292 21.11 8.52 -3.53
C LEU A 292 21.03 7.74 -4.84
N ALA A 293 21.61 6.55 -4.89
CA ALA A 293 21.41 5.62 -6.00
C ALA A 293 20.24 4.70 -5.68
N LEU A 294 19.23 4.70 -6.54
CA LEU A 294 18.06 3.84 -6.44
C LEU A 294 17.50 3.51 -7.84
N LEU A 295 17.00 2.31 -8.04
CA LEU A 295 16.35 1.81 -9.27
C LEU A 295 17.17 2.03 -10.56
N GLY A 296 18.50 2.04 -10.45
CA GLY A 296 19.41 2.25 -11.57
C GLY A 296 19.71 3.72 -11.88
N GLY A 297 19.09 4.67 -11.18
CA GLY A 297 19.35 6.10 -11.27
C GLY A 297 20.20 6.62 -10.11
N ARG A 298 20.74 7.83 -10.29
CA ARG A 298 21.41 8.64 -9.27
C ARG A 298 20.65 9.93 -9.10
N TYR A 299 20.28 10.24 -7.87
CA TYR A 299 19.49 11.40 -7.49
C TYR A 299 20.31 12.27 -6.54
N GLN A 300 20.32 13.59 -6.80
CA GLN A 300 21.05 14.55 -5.97
C GLN A 300 20.10 15.21 -4.99
N GLU A 301 20.63 15.59 -3.81
CA GLU A 301 19.93 16.39 -2.81
C GLU A 301 18.55 15.79 -2.42
N VAL A 302 18.53 14.48 -2.18
CA VAL A 302 17.28 13.75 -1.91
C VAL A 302 16.85 13.96 -0.46
N GLU A 303 15.64 14.47 -0.27
CA GLU A 303 15.00 14.49 1.03
C GLU A 303 14.55 13.07 1.43
N VAL A 304 14.93 12.65 2.62
CA VAL A 304 14.54 11.34 3.18
C VAL A 304 14.04 11.50 4.60
N ASP A 305 13.00 10.74 4.92
CA ASP A 305 12.46 10.69 6.27
C ASP A 305 13.13 9.59 7.08
N ILE A 306 13.57 9.90 8.30
CA ILE A 306 14.04 8.92 9.27
C ILE A 306 12.81 8.45 10.06
N SER A 307 12.46 7.17 9.92
CA SER A 307 11.28 6.58 10.55
C SER A 307 11.64 5.30 11.32
N PRO A 308 10.83 4.90 12.31
CA PRO A 308 11.05 3.65 13.04
C PRO A 308 10.77 2.40 12.19
N GLY A 309 10.13 2.55 11.03
CA GLY A 309 9.75 1.45 10.14
C GLY A 309 10.90 0.89 9.30
N LEU A 310 10.54 -0.03 8.40
CA LEU A 310 11.46 -0.52 7.38
C LEU A 310 11.74 0.58 6.35
N PRO A 311 12.96 0.65 5.79
CA PRO A 311 13.26 1.56 4.69
C PRO A 311 12.32 1.31 3.51
N ARG A 312 11.78 2.39 2.93
CA ARG A 312 10.84 2.31 1.80
C ARG A 312 10.98 3.45 0.83
N VAL A 313 10.58 3.21 -0.40
CA VAL A 313 10.35 4.22 -1.43
C VAL A 313 8.85 4.28 -1.66
N GLY A 314 8.24 5.38 -1.25
CA GLY A 314 6.79 5.56 -1.28
C GLY A 314 6.29 6.32 -2.50
N SER A 315 4.99 6.46 -2.58
CA SER A 315 4.29 7.02 -3.73
C SER A 315 4.61 8.49 -4.00
N PHE A 316 5.00 9.27 -2.99
CA PHE A 316 5.42 10.65 -3.25
C PHE A 316 6.69 10.74 -4.11
N PHE A 317 7.63 9.78 -3.97
CA PHE A 317 8.76 9.67 -4.88
C PHE A 317 8.33 9.08 -6.23
N LEU A 318 7.45 8.07 -6.22
CA LEU A 318 7.06 7.33 -7.42
C LEU A 318 6.08 8.09 -8.31
N LYS A 319 5.41 9.13 -7.82
CA LYS A 319 4.32 9.86 -8.50
C LYS A 319 4.66 10.47 -9.86
N ASP A 320 5.95 10.70 -10.12
CA ASP A 320 6.43 11.30 -11.36
C ASP A 320 6.83 10.25 -12.41
N TYR A 321 6.57 8.96 -12.12
CA TYR A 321 7.01 7.84 -12.93
C TYR A 321 5.87 6.89 -13.29
N ARG A 322 6.08 6.17 -14.37
CA ARG A 322 5.41 4.93 -14.66
C ARG A 322 6.27 3.80 -14.11
N VAL A 323 5.77 3.10 -13.10
CA VAL A 323 6.49 2.07 -12.34
C VAL A 323 5.96 0.70 -12.72
N THR A 324 6.81 -0.18 -13.24
CA THR A 324 6.40 -1.55 -13.58
C THR A 324 7.20 -2.58 -12.80
N PHE A 325 6.48 -3.44 -12.10
CA PHE A 325 6.99 -4.65 -11.46
C PHE A 325 6.86 -5.81 -12.46
N ASP A 326 7.97 -6.25 -13.04
CA ASP A 326 8.03 -7.42 -13.91
C ASP A 326 8.33 -8.67 -13.05
N PHE A 327 7.30 -9.44 -12.75
CA PHE A 327 7.41 -10.63 -11.88
C PHE A 327 8.15 -11.78 -12.55
N ARG A 328 8.18 -11.84 -13.87
CA ARG A 328 8.92 -12.89 -14.60
C ARG A 328 10.41 -12.67 -14.59
N ARG A 329 10.85 -11.41 -14.70
CA ARG A 329 12.26 -11.04 -14.69
C ARG A 329 12.76 -10.62 -13.33
N MET A 330 11.87 -10.54 -12.35
CA MET A 330 12.17 -10.00 -11.01
C MET A 330 12.85 -8.64 -11.10
N ARG A 331 12.25 -7.73 -11.89
CA ARG A 331 12.82 -6.41 -12.18
C ARG A 331 11.75 -5.32 -12.08
N VAL A 332 12.15 -4.20 -11.51
CA VAL A 332 11.33 -2.97 -11.54
C VAL A 332 11.86 -2.06 -12.62
N TRP A 333 10.96 -1.43 -13.35
CA TRP A 333 11.21 -0.44 -14.36
C TRP A 333 10.59 0.89 -13.94
N LEU A 334 11.35 1.98 -14.09
CA LEU A 334 10.86 3.35 -13.98
C LEU A 334 10.98 4.01 -15.34
N GLU A 335 9.87 4.57 -15.80
CA GLU A 335 9.77 5.34 -17.05
C GLU A 335 9.24 6.74 -16.72
N ARG A 336 9.85 7.77 -17.26
CA ARG A 336 9.33 9.15 -17.23
C ARG A 336 8.54 9.45 -18.49
#